data_945c0762ab0a44589958c4359bd54c0d
#
_entry.id   945c0762ab0a44589958c4359bd54c0d
#
_cell.length_a   1.000
_cell.length_b   1.000
_cell.length_c   1.000
_cell.angle_alpha   90.00
_cell.angle_beta   90.00
_cell.angle_gamma   90.00
#
_symmetry.space_group_name_H-M   'P 1'
#
loop_
_entity.id
_entity.type
_entity.pdbx_description
1 polymer ?
#
loop_
_entity_poly.entity_id
_entity_poly.type
_entity_poly.pdbx_seq_one_letter_code
_entity_poly.pdbx_strand_id
1 'polypeptide(L)'
;PGRQYPVAWILQRRNLPVEVIGEFEHWRKIREVSGEIGWVHKSRLSGRRMGMVVSAARSEKLVPGYRDPRKETPVLMAEPGAIGEIRSCEGEWCVLRFEGKSAWMPRESIWGVYPNEEID
;
A
#
# COMPACT_ATOMS: atom_id res chain seq x y z
N PRO A 1 8.23 22.00 -12.78
CA PRO A 1 7.08 21.63 -11.97
C PRO A 1 7.38 20.92 -10.69
N GLY A 2 8.42 20.19 -10.53
CA GLY A 2 8.67 19.47 -9.28
C GLY A 2 9.59 20.16 -8.29
N ARG A 3 10.18 21.27 -8.65
CA ARG A 3 11.25 21.88 -7.85
C ARG A 3 10.82 22.45 -6.51
N GLN A 4 9.55 22.79 -6.35
CA GLN A 4 9.04 23.36 -5.11
C GLN A 4 8.47 22.32 -4.16
N TYR A 5 8.56 21.06 -4.51
CA TYR A 5 8.00 19.98 -3.71
C TYR A 5 9.11 19.25 -2.96
N PRO A 6 8.82 18.71 -1.79
CA PRO A 6 9.85 18.05 -0.98
C PRO A 6 10.21 16.67 -1.53
N VAL A 7 10.95 16.65 -2.61
CA VAL A 7 11.29 15.41 -3.31
C VAL A 7 12.12 14.46 -2.45
N ALA A 8 12.87 15.01 -1.49
CA ALA A 8 13.76 14.19 -0.67
C ALA A 8 13.06 13.09 0.11
N TRP A 9 11.82 13.32 0.55
CA TRP A 9 11.10 12.30 1.32
C TRP A 9 10.78 11.06 0.46
N ILE A 10 10.64 11.24 -0.85
CA ILE A 10 10.39 10.14 -1.77
C ILE A 10 11.60 9.23 -1.87
N LEU A 11 12.79 9.81 -1.91
CA LEU A 11 14.02 9.03 -2.00
C LEU A 11 14.31 8.25 -0.72
N GLN A 12 13.85 8.75 0.41
CA GLN A 12 14.08 8.11 1.70
C GLN A 12 13.08 7.01 2.02
N ARG A 13 11.93 7.03 1.36
CA ARG A 13 10.84 6.10 1.66
C ARG A 13 10.61 5.16 0.50
N ARG A 14 11.56 4.26 0.30
CA ARG A 14 11.46 3.29 -0.78
C ARG A 14 10.27 2.36 -0.55
N ASN A 15 9.61 2.00 -1.63
CA ASN A 15 8.46 1.10 -1.65
C ASN A 15 7.22 1.67 -0.94
N LEU A 16 7.25 2.94 -0.58
CA LEU A 16 6.07 3.57 0.00
C LEU A 16 4.96 3.59 -1.06
N PRO A 17 3.78 3.07 -0.74
CA PRO A 17 2.67 3.14 -1.68
C PRO A 17 2.19 4.57 -1.82
N VAL A 18 1.91 4.96 -3.06
CA VAL A 18 1.35 6.29 -3.34
C VAL A 18 0.24 6.12 -4.37
N GLU A 19 -0.74 7.00 -4.29
CA GLU A 19 -1.81 7.03 -5.26
C GLU A 19 -1.46 8.06 -6.34
N VAL A 20 -1.48 7.66 -7.61
CA VAL A 20 -1.27 8.61 -8.71
C VAL A 20 -2.60 9.26 -9.02
N ILE A 21 -2.67 10.58 -8.85
CA ILE A 21 -3.90 11.33 -9.01
C ILE A 21 -3.86 12.33 -10.17
N GLY A 22 -2.75 12.40 -10.89
CA GLY A 22 -2.65 13.26 -12.06
C GLY A 22 -1.37 13.03 -12.81
N GLU A 23 -1.32 13.51 -14.03
CA GLU A 23 -0.16 13.39 -14.91
C GLU A 23 0.08 14.69 -15.64
N PHE A 24 1.34 15.02 -15.84
CA PHE A 24 1.74 16.10 -16.70
C PHE A 24 3.09 15.73 -17.31
N GLU A 25 3.10 15.38 -18.59
CA GLU A 25 4.28 14.89 -19.30
C GLU A 25 4.95 13.74 -18.55
N HIS A 26 6.19 13.94 -18.06
CA HIS A 26 6.91 12.90 -17.31
C HIS A 26 6.68 13.00 -15.81
N TRP A 27 5.78 13.87 -15.38
CA TRP A 27 5.49 14.10 -13.97
C TRP A 27 4.19 13.45 -13.57
N ARG A 28 4.17 12.95 -12.34
CA ARG A 28 2.98 12.34 -11.76
C ARG A 28 2.64 13.04 -10.47
N LYS A 29 1.39 13.42 -10.33
CA LYS A 29 0.89 13.96 -9.08
C LYS A 29 0.49 12.79 -8.20
N ILE A 30 1.00 12.77 -6.98
CA ILE A 30 0.77 11.64 -6.09
C ILE A 30 0.19 12.11 -4.76
N ARG A 31 -0.50 11.18 -4.10
CA ARG A 31 -0.99 11.36 -2.75
C ARG A 31 -0.44 10.22 -1.88
N GLU A 32 0.09 10.58 -0.70
CA GLU A 32 0.54 9.62 0.27
C GLU A 32 -0.58 9.18 1.21
N VAL A 33 -0.29 8.15 2.00
CA VAL A 33 -1.20 7.69 3.06
C VAL A 33 -1.59 8.82 4.00
N SER A 34 -0.64 9.72 4.30
CA SER A 34 -0.89 10.88 5.17
C SER A 34 -1.83 11.90 4.55
N GLY A 35 -2.07 11.81 3.25
CA GLY A 35 -2.84 12.82 2.53
C GLY A 35 -1.99 13.87 1.86
N GLU A 36 -0.69 13.87 2.10
CA GLU A 36 0.20 14.82 1.43
C GLU A 36 0.21 14.58 -0.07
N ILE A 37 0.24 15.67 -0.82
CA ILE A 37 0.21 15.64 -2.28
C ILE A 37 1.49 16.31 -2.80
N GLY A 38 2.06 15.73 -3.83
CA GLY A 38 3.23 16.29 -4.46
C GLY A 38 3.40 15.78 -5.87
N TRP A 39 4.43 16.28 -6.55
CA TRP A 39 4.77 15.85 -7.91
C TRP A 39 6.09 15.11 -7.89
N VAL A 40 6.13 13.98 -8.60
CA VAL A 40 7.36 13.20 -8.74
C VAL A 40 7.56 12.87 -10.20
N HIS A 41 8.81 12.68 -10.59
CA HIS A 41 9.13 12.22 -11.93
C HIS A 41 8.72 10.74 -12.04
N LYS A 42 8.13 10.35 -13.18
CA LYS A 42 7.64 8.98 -13.35
C LYS A 42 8.72 7.92 -13.14
N SER A 43 9.99 8.26 -13.36
CA SER A 43 11.09 7.32 -13.15
C SER A 43 11.29 6.92 -11.69
N ARG A 44 10.69 7.66 -10.76
CA ARG A 44 10.75 7.36 -9.33
C ARG A 44 9.66 6.38 -8.89
N LEU A 45 8.73 6.08 -9.77
CA LEU A 45 7.62 5.19 -9.47
C LEU A 45 7.88 3.81 -10.05
N SER A 46 7.41 2.81 -9.35
CA SER A 46 7.48 1.42 -9.80
C SER A 46 6.08 0.96 -10.19
N GLY A 47 6.00 0.05 -11.15
CA GLY A 47 4.72 -0.56 -11.51
C GLY A 47 4.24 -1.60 -10.49
N ARG A 48 5.05 -1.91 -9.48
CA ARG A 48 4.64 -2.84 -8.44
C ARG A 48 3.59 -2.20 -7.55
N ARG A 49 2.55 -2.96 -7.25
CA ARG A 49 1.50 -2.47 -6.37
C ARG A 49 1.91 -2.74 -4.93
N MET A 50 2.17 -1.68 -4.20
CA MET A 50 2.51 -1.78 -2.79
C MET A 50 1.32 -1.35 -1.96
N GLY A 51 1.18 -1.96 -0.79
CA GLY A 51 0.13 -1.61 0.15
C GLY A 51 0.70 -1.39 1.53
N MET A 52 0.06 -0.52 2.29
CA MET A 52 0.44 -0.28 3.67
C MET A 52 -0.64 -0.81 4.58
N VAL A 53 -0.24 -1.56 5.59
CA VAL A 53 -1.15 -2.04 6.61
C VAL A 53 -1.63 -0.86 7.45
N VAL A 54 -2.94 -0.72 7.57
CA VAL A 54 -3.55 0.30 8.41
C VAL A 54 -4.49 -0.39 9.37
N SER A 55 -4.66 0.17 10.55
CA SER A 55 -5.58 -0.40 11.51
C SER A 55 -7.00 0.05 11.19
N ALA A 56 -7.91 -0.90 10.98
CA ALA A 56 -9.31 -0.60 10.77
C ALA A 56 -9.99 -0.19 12.08
N ALA A 57 -9.44 -0.62 13.21
CA ALA A 57 -9.92 -0.26 14.53
C ALA A 57 -8.79 0.42 15.31
N ARG A 58 -9.09 1.55 15.94
CA ARG A 58 -8.07 2.33 16.65
C ARG A 58 -7.37 1.57 17.76
N SER A 59 -8.05 0.60 18.35
CA SER A 59 -7.50 -0.20 19.43
C SER A 59 -6.61 -1.33 18.93
N GLU A 60 -6.58 -1.56 17.62
CA GLU A 60 -5.82 -2.65 17.04
C GLU A 60 -4.36 -2.29 16.92
N LYS A 61 -3.51 -3.01 17.64
CA LYS A 61 -2.07 -2.78 17.63
C LYS A 61 -1.37 -3.58 16.55
N LEU A 62 -1.88 -4.76 16.26
CA LEU A 62 -1.35 -5.63 15.24
C LEU A 62 -2.51 -6.11 14.37
N VAL A 63 -2.24 -6.28 13.10
CA VAL A 63 -3.23 -6.75 12.13
C VAL A 63 -2.82 -8.15 11.70
N PRO A 64 -3.67 -9.16 11.94
CA PRO A 64 -3.30 -10.52 11.55
C PRO A 64 -3.41 -10.72 10.06
N GLY A 65 -2.47 -11.47 9.51
CA GLY A 65 -2.53 -11.97 8.15
C GLY A 65 -2.74 -13.47 8.22
N TYR A 66 -3.62 -14.00 7.39
CA TYR A 66 -4.08 -15.38 7.49
C TYR A 66 -3.55 -16.23 6.34
N ARG A 67 -3.56 -17.55 6.57
CA ARG A 67 -3.18 -18.50 5.54
C ARG A 67 -4.22 -18.53 4.41
N ASP A 68 -5.47 -18.31 4.76
CA ASP A 68 -6.57 -18.30 3.80
C ASP A 68 -7.72 -17.46 4.35
N PRO A 69 -8.77 -17.18 3.54
CA PRO A 69 -9.86 -16.31 3.97
C PRO A 69 -10.73 -16.82 5.10
N ARG A 70 -10.57 -18.07 5.53
CA ARG A 70 -11.38 -18.62 6.61
C ARG A 70 -11.00 -18.08 7.98
N LYS A 71 -9.86 -17.39 8.07
CA LYS A 71 -9.39 -16.74 9.31
C LYS A 71 -9.12 -17.73 10.45
N GLU A 72 -8.76 -18.96 10.11
CA GLU A 72 -8.52 -19.96 11.14
C GLU A 72 -7.14 -19.87 11.76
N THR A 73 -6.15 -19.52 10.95
CA THR A 73 -4.77 -19.57 11.42
C THR A 73 -4.02 -18.34 10.94
N PRO A 74 -3.69 -17.41 11.83
CA PRO A 74 -2.79 -16.31 11.48
C PRO A 74 -1.41 -16.87 11.15
N VAL A 75 -0.81 -16.40 10.07
CA VAL A 75 0.57 -16.77 9.72
C VAL A 75 1.54 -15.64 10.00
N LEU A 76 1.02 -14.42 10.18
CA LEU A 76 1.83 -13.30 10.61
C LEU A 76 0.95 -12.26 11.30
N MET A 77 1.62 -11.39 12.04
CA MET A 77 0.99 -10.22 12.66
C MET A 77 1.73 -9.01 12.15
N ALA A 78 1.02 -8.12 11.49
CA ALA A 78 1.63 -6.93 10.90
C ALA A 78 1.35 -5.70 11.74
N GLU A 79 2.36 -4.86 11.89
CA GLU A 79 2.16 -3.56 12.52
C GLU A 79 1.56 -2.59 11.53
N PRO A 80 0.65 -1.70 11.96
CA PRO A 80 0.22 -0.60 11.11
C PRO A 80 1.44 0.18 10.63
N GLY A 81 1.48 0.46 9.33
CA GLY A 81 2.64 1.06 8.69
C GLY A 81 3.52 0.07 7.95
N ALA A 82 3.35 -1.23 8.18
CA ALA A 82 4.10 -2.24 7.44
C ALA A 82 3.72 -2.18 5.96
N ILE A 83 4.69 -2.35 5.08
CA ILE A 83 4.50 -2.26 3.64
C ILE A 83 4.75 -3.62 3.02
N GLY A 84 3.81 -4.07 2.21
CA GLY A 84 3.92 -5.32 1.49
C GLY A 84 3.53 -5.15 0.03
N GLU A 85 3.91 -6.12 -0.78
CA GLU A 85 3.51 -6.13 -2.18
C GLU A 85 2.14 -6.76 -2.31
N ILE A 86 1.21 -6.05 -2.98
CA ILE A 86 -0.13 -6.58 -3.24
C ILE A 86 -0.03 -7.56 -4.39
N ARG A 87 -0.31 -8.83 -4.11
CA ARG A 87 -0.24 -9.88 -5.11
C ARG A 87 -1.58 -10.10 -5.81
N SER A 88 -2.66 -10.01 -5.05
CA SER A 88 -4.01 -10.13 -5.60
C SER A 88 -5.01 -9.54 -4.64
N CYS A 89 -6.17 -9.15 -5.17
CA CYS A 89 -7.30 -8.69 -4.36
C CYS A 89 -8.57 -9.23 -5.01
N GLU A 90 -9.41 -9.84 -4.20
CA GLU A 90 -10.69 -10.37 -4.65
C GLU A 90 -11.69 -10.28 -3.51
N GLY A 91 -12.85 -9.69 -3.78
CA GLY A 91 -13.86 -9.50 -2.74
C GLY A 91 -13.32 -8.64 -1.61
N GLU A 92 -13.46 -9.12 -0.39
CA GLU A 92 -13.03 -8.38 0.79
C GLU A 92 -11.61 -8.70 1.22
N TRP A 93 -10.87 -9.44 0.40
CA TRP A 93 -9.54 -9.92 0.76
C TRP A 93 -8.49 -9.51 -0.24
N CYS A 94 -7.29 -9.27 0.28
CA CYS A 94 -6.09 -9.11 -0.54
C CYS A 94 -5.01 -10.04 -0.02
N VAL A 95 -4.16 -10.50 -0.94
CA VAL A 95 -2.96 -11.25 -0.59
C VAL A 95 -1.79 -10.30 -0.71
N LEU A 96 -1.07 -10.14 0.39
CA LEU A 96 0.13 -9.31 0.43
C LEU A 96 1.34 -10.17 0.75
N ARG A 97 2.47 -9.77 0.20
CA ARG A 97 3.73 -10.43 0.46
C ARG A 97 4.66 -9.49 1.21
N PHE A 98 5.11 -9.93 2.38
CA PHE A 98 6.05 -9.21 3.24
C PHE A 98 7.32 -10.04 3.35
N GLU A 99 8.42 -9.55 2.78
CA GLU A 99 9.72 -10.22 2.89
C GLU A 99 9.66 -11.73 2.62
N GLY A 100 9.01 -12.10 1.53
CA GLY A 100 8.92 -13.50 1.14
C GLY A 100 7.80 -14.31 1.76
N LYS A 101 7.06 -13.74 2.71
CA LYS A 101 5.92 -14.41 3.33
C LYS A 101 4.63 -13.77 2.88
N SER A 102 3.70 -14.57 2.37
CA SER A 102 2.40 -14.09 1.89
C SER A 102 1.31 -14.37 2.90
N ALA A 103 0.35 -13.48 2.97
CA ALA A 103 -0.79 -13.64 3.87
C ALA A 103 -2.03 -12.98 3.29
N TRP A 104 -3.18 -13.53 3.66
CA TRP A 104 -4.48 -12.96 3.33
C TRP A 104 -4.85 -11.94 4.39
N MET A 105 -5.19 -10.72 3.95
CA MET A 105 -5.56 -9.64 4.85
C MET A 105 -6.85 -9.01 4.38
N PRO A 106 -7.70 -8.56 5.31
CA PRO A 106 -8.92 -7.85 4.91
C PRO A 106 -8.57 -6.60 4.11
N ARG A 107 -9.33 -6.36 3.06
CA ARG A 107 -9.13 -5.17 2.22
C ARG A 107 -9.14 -3.88 3.03
N GLU A 108 -10.00 -3.81 4.05
CA GLU A 108 -10.13 -2.63 4.89
C GLU A 108 -8.88 -2.33 5.71
N SER A 109 -7.99 -3.30 5.85
CA SER A 109 -6.73 -3.14 6.59
C SER A 109 -5.58 -2.70 5.69
N ILE A 110 -5.85 -2.43 4.42
CA ILE A 110 -4.82 -2.11 3.43
C ILE A 110 -5.09 -0.75 2.81
N TRP A 111 -4.11 0.13 2.86
CA TRP A 111 -4.13 1.36 2.07
C TRP A 111 -3.34 1.09 0.79
N GLY A 112 -3.89 1.43 -0.34
CA GLY A 112 -3.24 1.26 -1.63
C GLY A 112 -4.08 0.49 -2.64
N VAL A 113 -5.32 0.16 -2.27
CA VAL A 113 -6.28 -0.47 -3.18
C VAL A 113 -7.57 0.33 -3.15
N TYR A 114 -8.25 0.40 -4.28
CA TYR A 114 -9.56 1.05 -4.34
C TYR A 114 -10.64 0.07 -3.88
N PRO A 115 -11.75 0.60 -3.33
CA PRO A 115 -12.88 -0.26 -2.98
C PRO A 115 -13.32 -1.06 -4.21
N ASN A 116 -13.51 -2.34 -4.04
CA ASN A 116 -13.95 -3.27 -5.10
C ASN A 116 -12.95 -3.47 -6.24
N GLU A 117 -11.75 -2.93 -6.14
CA GLU A 117 -10.72 -3.17 -7.13
C GLU A 117 -10.28 -4.62 -7.07
N GLU A 118 -10.21 -5.28 -8.24
CA GLU A 118 -9.69 -6.64 -8.32
C GLU A 118 -8.31 -6.62 -8.93
N ILE A 119 -7.41 -7.37 -8.33
CA ILE A 119 -6.02 -7.47 -8.76
C ILE A 119 -5.70 -8.96 -8.85
N ASP A 120 -5.23 -9.41 -10.00
CA ASP A 120 -4.86 -10.80 -10.23
C ASP A 120 -3.38 -11.05 -10.01
#